data_16b3625f1b12347f96f818c1c2142aa8
#
_entry.id   16b3625f1b12347f96f818c1c2142aa8
#
_cell.length_a   1.000
_cell.length_b   1.000
_cell.length_c   1.000
_cell.angle_alpha   90.00
_cell.angle_beta   90.00
_cell.angle_gamma   90.00
#
_symmetry.space_group_name_H-M   'P 1'
#
loop_
_entity.id
_entity.type
_entity.pdbx_description
1 polymer ?
#
loop_
_entity_poly.entity_id
_entity_poly.type
_entity_poly.pdbx_seq_one_letter_code
_entity_poly.pdbx_strand_id
1 'polypeptide(L)'
;MKQLERIHRKLAATPQLSSVLTICGLLLVVFASMCVYSESYRSAYNVTNVLVQCVPLACVSLGQTLVIISGGIDLSVGSTISVCTAIAARLMGSDNPAQVLLGVVVVFAFAAGVGLVNGAGVNYLKVPPMIT
;
A
#
# COMPACT_ATOMS: atom_id res chain seq x y z
N MET A 1 -38.13 -6.41 9.52
CA MET A 1 -37.81 -5.12 10.19
C MET A 1 -36.90 -5.27 11.39
N LYS A 2 -37.22 -6.09 12.42
CA LYS A 2 -36.39 -6.28 13.63
C LYS A 2 -34.93 -6.75 13.40
N GLN A 3 -34.64 -7.47 12.32
CA GLN A 3 -33.26 -7.89 11.99
C GLN A 3 -32.41 -6.70 11.49
N LEU A 4 -32.97 -5.85 10.63
CA LEU A 4 -32.31 -4.65 10.10
C LEU A 4 -32.01 -3.64 11.22
N GLU A 5 -32.93 -3.46 12.17
CA GLU A 5 -32.70 -2.59 13.34
C GLU A 5 -31.60 -3.12 14.26
N ARG A 6 -31.50 -4.44 14.42
CA ARG A 6 -30.38 -5.05 15.19
C ARG A 6 -29.03 -4.86 14.51
N ILE A 7 -28.98 -4.97 13.18
CA ILE A 7 -27.76 -4.72 12.40
C ILE A 7 -27.36 -3.24 12.49
N HIS A 8 -28.32 -2.34 12.30
CA HIS A 8 -28.09 -0.90 12.48
C HIS A 8 -27.62 -0.52 13.87
N ARG A 9 -28.16 -1.13 14.91
CA ARG A 9 -27.73 -0.88 16.30
C ARG A 9 -26.34 -1.41 16.58
N LYS A 10 -25.96 -2.57 16.01
CA LYS A 10 -24.59 -3.11 16.13
C LYS A 10 -23.58 -2.28 15.34
N LEU A 11 -23.93 -1.78 14.17
CA LEU A 11 -23.10 -0.89 13.35
C LEU A 11 -22.89 0.48 14.03
N ALA A 12 -23.92 1.03 14.67
CA ALA A 12 -23.82 2.28 15.43
C ALA A 12 -22.97 2.14 16.70
N ALA A 13 -22.86 0.93 17.27
CA ALA A 13 -22.06 0.68 18.46
C ALA A 13 -20.54 0.56 18.17
N THR A 14 -20.13 0.43 16.89
CA THR A 14 -18.72 0.38 16.47
C THR A 14 -18.50 1.31 15.28
N PRO A 15 -18.21 2.60 15.54
CA PRO A 15 -18.05 3.62 14.49
C PRO A 15 -16.95 3.24 13.46
N GLN A 16 -15.94 2.50 13.88
CA GLN A 16 -14.89 2.00 13.01
C GLN A 16 -15.42 0.97 12.00
N LEU A 17 -16.26 0.04 12.43
CA LEU A 17 -16.85 -0.97 11.55
C LEU A 17 -17.82 -0.36 10.53
N SER A 18 -18.60 0.64 10.92
CA SER A 18 -19.50 1.35 10.01
C SER A 18 -18.73 2.08 8.92
N SER A 19 -17.61 2.73 9.25
CA SER A 19 -16.75 3.43 8.30
C SER A 19 -16.14 2.47 7.29
N VAL A 20 -15.60 1.34 7.75
CA VAL A 20 -15.04 0.31 6.86
C VAL A 20 -16.10 -0.25 5.92
N LEU A 21 -17.29 -0.59 6.43
CA LEU A 21 -18.40 -1.10 5.61
C LEU A 21 -18.88 -0.07 4.58
N THR A 22 -18.92 1.21 4.94
CA THR A 22 -19.28 2.29 4.01
C THR A 22 -18.27 2.40 2.87
N ILE A 23 -16.97 2.36 3.18
CA ILE A 23 -15.91 2.41 2.17
C ILE A 23 -15.96 1.17 1.26
N CYS A 24 -16.10 -0.03 1.84
CA CYS A 24 -16.24 -1.25 1.08
C CYS A 24 -17.50 -1.23 0.19
N GLY A 25 -18.60 -0.74 0.70
CA GLY A 25 -19.84 -0.59 -0.05
C GLY A 25 -19.68 0.37 -1.24
N LEU A 26 -19.06 1.53 -1.02
CA LEU A 26 -18.76 2.49 -2.08
C LEU A 26 -17.84 1.89 -3.16
N LEU A 27 -16.79 1.19 -2.75
CA LEU A 27 -15.88 0.51 -3.68
C LEU A 27 -16.60 -0.56 -4.50
N LEU A 28 -17.48 -1.34 -3.88
CA LEU A 28 -18.30 -2.33 -4.59
C LEU A 28 -19.25 -1.69 -5.60
N VAL A 29 -19.89 -0.59 -5.25
CA VAL A 29 -20.77 0.14 -6.16
C VAL A 29 -20.00 0.68 -7.36
N VAL A 30 -18.84 1.31 -7.14
CA VAL A 30 -17.98 1.82 -8.21
C VAL A 30 -17.48 0.66 -9.09
N PHE A 31 -17.01 -0.43 -8.48
CA PHE A 31 -16.55 -1.60 -9.23
C PHE A 31 -17.66 -2.21 -10.07
N ALA A 32 -18.85 -2.42 -9.50
CA ALA A 32 -19.99 -2.98 -10.19
C ALA A 32 -20.46 -2.08 -11.36
N SER A 33 -20.51 -0.76 -11.15
CA SER A 33 -20.88 0.20 -12.19
C SER A 33 -19.89 0.16 -13.37
N MET A 34 -18.58 0.09 -13.08
CA MET A 34 -17.56 -0.03 -14.13
C MET A 34 -17.63 -1.37 -14.88
N CYS A 35 -17.93 -2.46 -14.18
CA CYS A 35 -18.16 -3.77 -14.83
C CYS A 35 -19.34 -3.77 -15.78
N VAL A 36 -20.40 -3.01 -15.49
CA VAL A 36 -21.56 -2.88 -16.37
C VAL A 36 -21.25 -1.96 -17.56
N TYR A 37 -20.53 -0.87 -17.30
CA TYR A 37 -20.25 0.15 -18.30
C TYR A 37 -19.21 -0.28 -19.35
N SER A 38 -18.22 -1.09 -18.97
CA SER A 38 -17.07 -1.45 -19.82
C SER A 38 -16.78 -2.95 -19.82
N GLU A 39 -16.82 -3.54 -21.02
CA GLU A 39 -16.41 -4.94 -21.23
C GLU A 39 -14.90 -5.13 -20.96
N SER A 40 -14.09 -4.18 -21.36
CA SER A 40 -12.65 -4.21 -21.10
C SER A 40 -12.35 -4.23 -19.62
N TYR A 41 -13.14 -3.55 -18.80
CA TYR A 41 -12.95 -3.49 -17.36
C TYR A 41 -13.16 -4.85 -16.69
N ARG A 42 -14.15 -5.63 -17.11
CA ARG A 42 -14.42 -6.99 -16.60
C ARG A 42 -13.58 -8.08 -17.25
N SER A 43 -12.69 -7.73 -18.19
CA SER A 43 -11.82 -8.72 -18.83
C SER A 43 -10.86 -9.36 -17.80
N ALA A 44 -10.56 -10.66 -18.01
CA ALA A 44 -9.60 -11.38 -17.16
C ALA A 44 -8.23 -10.68 -17.12
N TYR A 45 -7.82 -10.07 -18.23
CA TYR A 45 -6.59 -9.29 -18.33
C TYR A 45 -6.60 -8.09 -17.36
N ASN A 46 -7.67 -7.29 -17.36
CA ASN A 46 -7.77 -6.13 -16.49
C ASN A 46 -7.84 -6.53 -15.01
N VAL A 47 -8.63 -7.56 -14.68
CA VAL A 47 -8.73 -8.08 -13.30
C VAL A 47 -7.35 -8.54 -12.80
N THR A 48 -6.61 -9.28 -13.63
CA THR A 48 -5.25 -9.70 -13.27
C THR A 48 -4.32 -8.50 -13.08
N ASN A 49 -4.37 -7.50 -13.96
CA ASN A 49 -3.56 -6.29 -13.81
C ASN A 49 -3.88 -5.54 -12.51
N VAL A 50 -5.14 -5.39 -12.15
CA VAL A 50 -5.54 -4.75 -10.89
C VAL A 50 -4.99 -5.53 -9.70
N LEU A 51 -5.12 -6.86 -9.69
CA LEU A 51 -4.58 -7.69 -8.62
C LEU A 51 -3.06 -7.56 -8.50
N VAL A 52 -2.34 -7.59 -9.62
CA VAL A 52 -0.88 -7.40 -9.63
C VAL A 52 -0.49 -6.02 -9.07
N GLN A 53 -1.22 -4.97 -9.43
CA GLN A 53 -0.97 -3.62 -8.90
C GLN A 53 -1.33 -3.47 -7.41
N CYS A 54 -2.22 -4.30 -6.89
CA CYS A 54 -2.55 -4.30 -5.46
C CYS A 54 -1.43 -4.89 -4.58
N VAL A 55 -0.57 -5.78 -5.13
CA VAL A 55 0.49 -6.45 -4.35
C VAL A 55 1.48 -5.45 -3.73
N PRO A 56 2.14 -4.56 -4.51
CA PRO A 56 3.06 -3.59 -3.93
C PRO A 56 2.36 -2.65 -2.94
N LEU A 57 1.12 -2.26 -3.24
CA LEU A 57 0.34 -1.40 -2.34
C LEU A 57 0.05 -2.11 -1.01
N ALA A 58 -0.28 -3.40 -1.03
CA ALA A 58 -0.48 -4.20 0.17
C ALA A 58 0.81 -4.32 1.00
N CYS A 59 1.96 -4.56 0.36
CA CYS A 59 3.26 -4.60 1.04
C CYS A 59 3.59 -3.28 1.74
N VAL A 60 3.39 -2.15 1.05
CA VAL A 60 3.59 -0.81 1.62
C VAL A 60 2.64 -0.55 2.78
N SER A 61 1.37 -0.94 2.65
CA SER A 61 0.38 -0.78 3.71
C SER A 61 0.73 -1.57 4.97
N LEU A 62 1.27 -2.77 4.82
CA LEU A 62 1.77 -3.56 5.96
C LEU A 62 2.94 -2.86 6.66
N GLY A 63 3.92 -2.36 5.90
CA GLY A 63 5.03 -1.59 6.46
C GLY A 63 4.55 -0.34 7.20
N GLN A 64 3.67 0.44 6.58
CA GLN A 64 3.12 1.64 7.19
C GLN A 64 2.27 1.34 8.44
N THR A 65 1.58 0.21 8.46
CA THR A 65 0.83 -0.22 9.64
C THR A 65 1.76 -0.44 10.84
N LEU A 66 2.93 -1.06 10.64
CA LEU A 66 3.93 -1.24 11.69
C LEU A 66 4.45 0.10 12.23
N VAL A 67 4.68 1.06 11.34
CA VAL A 67 5.11 2.41 11.74
C VAL A 67 4.03 3.12 12.56
N ILE A 68 2.76 3.03 12.14
CA ILE A 68 1.62 3.63 12.86
C ILE A 68 1.43 2.98 14.24
N ILE A 69 1.55 1.65 14.35
CA ILE A 69 1.45 0.94 15.65
C ILE A 69 2.57 1.37 16.59
N SER A 70 3.77 1.68 16.07
CA SER A 70 4.88 2.21 16.87
C SER A 70 4.74 3.70 17.23
N GLY A 71 3.64 4.34 16.84
CA GLY A 71 3.32 5.73 17.18
C GLY A 71 3.94 6.77 16.22
N GLY A 72 4.42 6.32 15.04
CA GLY A 72 5.03 7.18 14.03
C GLY A 72 4.17 7.34 12.78
N ILE A 73 4.58 8.25 11.92
CA ILE A 73 4.10 8.39 10.53
C ILE A 73 5.34 8.55 9.66
N ASP A 74 5.57 7.61 8.75
CA ASP A 74 6.69 7.69 7.82
C ASP A 74 6.21 8.36 6.50
N LEU A 75 6.65 9.58 6.28
CA LEU A 75 6.37 10.34 5.06
C LEU A 75 7.38 10.03 3.94
N SER A 76 8.49 9.35 4.25
CA SER A 76 9.52 9.03 3.27
C SER A 76 9.15 7.87 2.34
N VAL A 77 8.10 7.12 2.64
CA VAL A 77 7.67 5.92 1.88
C VAL A 77 7.44 6.24 0.41
N GLY A 78 6.74 7.33 0.09
CA GLY A 78 6.47 7.72 -1.30
C GLY A 78 7.73 8.05 -2.10
N SER A 79 8.65 8.82 -1.52
CA SER A 79 9.94 9.16 -2.14
C SER A 79 10.84 7.93 -2.29
N THR A 80 10.88 7.07 -1.27
CA THR A 80 11.64 5.82 -1.30
C THR A 80 11.16 4.89 -2.43
N ILE A 81 9.84 4.72 -2.58
CA ILE A 81 9.27 3.94 -3.68
C ILE A 81 9.67 4.53 -5.03
N SER A 82 9.58 5.85 -5.20
CA SER A 82 9.93 6.52 -6.45
C SER A 82 11.40 6.29 -6.83
N VAL A 83 12.32 6.44 -5.87
CA VAL A 83 13.75 6.19 -6.11
C VAL A 83 14.01 4.71 -6.38
N CYS A 84 13.43 3.80 -5.60
CA CYS A 84 13.55 2.35 -5.82
C CYS A 84 13.06 1.95 -7.22
N THR A 85 11.94 2.50 -7.67
CA THR A 85 11.39 2.24 -9.01
C THR A 85 12.34 2.76 -10.09
N ALA A 86 12.92 3.94 -9.94
CA ALA A 86 13.89 4.50 -10.89
C ALA A 86 15.17 3.64 -10.98
N ILE A 87 15.70 3.19 -9.83
CA ILE A 87 16.86 2.28 -9.77
C ILE A 87 16.51 0.94 -10.44
N ALA A 88 15.36 0.37 -10.11
CA ALA A 88 14.89 -0.88 -10.70
C ALA A 88 14.76 -0.76 -12.21
N ALA A 89 14.11 0.27 -12.73
CA ALA A 89 13.95 0.50 -14.16
C ALA A 89 15.30 0.62 -14.88
N ARG A 90 16.28 1.26 -14.25
CA ARG A 90 17.61 1.47 -14.83
C ARG A 90 18.47 0.19 -14.87
N LEU A 91 18.41 -0.61 -13.81
CA LEU A 91 19.27 -1.80 -13.65
C LEU A 91 18.61 -3.09 -14.11
N MET A 92 17.29 -3.22 -13.93
CA MET A 92 16.57 -4.45 -14.25
C MET A 92 15.98 -4.47 -15.68
N GLY A 93 16.06 -3.36 -16.43
CA GLY A 93 15.68 -3.29 -17.84
C GLY A 93 16.68 -3.93 -18.80
N SER A 94 17.55 -4.81 -18.33
CA SER A 94 18.58 -5.50 -19.10
C SER A 94 18.24 -6.98 -19.29
N ASP A 95 18.63 -7.55 -20.43
CA ASP A 95 18.53 -8.99 -20.69
C ASP A 95 19.59 -9.81 -19.92
N ASN A 96 20.52 -9.15 -19.23
CA ASN A 96 21.58 -9.81 -18.46
C ASN A 96 21.09 -10.18 -17.05
N PRO A 97 20.95 -11.48 -16.71
CA PRO A 97 20.46 -11.93 -15.41
C PRO A 97 21.29 -11.41 -14.22
N ALA A 98 22.61 -11.26 -14.40
CA ALA A 98 23.49 -10.73 -13.34
C ALA A 98 23.18 -9.24 -13.05
N GLN A 99 22.86 -8.47 -14.08
CA GLN A 99 22.47 -7.08 -13.92
C GLN A 99 21.09 -6.93 -13.26
N VAL A 100 20.15 -7.81 -13.60
CA VAL A 100 18.83 -7.86 -12.93
C VAL A 100 19.01 -8.20 -11.46
N LEU A 101 19.81 -9.21 -11.14
CA LEU A 101 20.10 -9.58 -9.74
C LEU A 101 20.77 -8.42 -8.97
N LEU A 102 21.74 -7.76 -9.59
CA LEU A 102 22.36 -6.57 -9.01
C LEU A 102 21.33 -5.48 -8.74
N GLY A 103 20.40 -5.25 -9.66
CA GLY A 103 19.30 -4.30 -9.49
C GLY A 103 18.43 -4.63 -8.28
N VAL A 104 18.05 -5.88 -8.09
CA VAL A 104 17.31 -6.34 -6.91
C VAL A 104 18.09 -6.04 -5.63
N VAL A 105 19.36 -6.45 -5.58
CA VAL A 105 20.21 -6.23 -4.38
C VAL A 105 20.35 -4.75 -4.06
N VAL A 106 20.60 -3.89 -5.07
CA VAL A 106 20.76 -2.45 -4.88
C VAL A 106 19.46 -1.81 -4.38
N VAL A 107 18.31 -2.18 -4.91
CA VAL A 107 17.00 -1.66 -4.48
C VAL A 107 16.73 -2.02 -3.01
N PHE A 108 16.95 -3.27 -2.63
CA PHE A 108 16.77 -3.70 -1.24
C PHE A 108 17.76 -3.04 -0.29
N ALA A 109 19.03 -2.92 -0.67
CA ALA A 109 20.07 -2.25 0.13
C ALA A 109 19.72 -0.76 0.32
N PHE A 110 19.26 -0.07 -0.73
CA PHE A 110 18.84 1.32 -0.66
C PHE A 110 17.64 1.49 0.28
N ALA A 111 16.58 0.67 0.09
CA ALA A 111 15.38 0.74 0.93
C ALA A 111 15.71 0.45 2.41
N ALA A 112 16.54 -0.56 2.67
CA ALA A 112 17.01 -0.87 4.02
C ALA A 112 17.84 0.27 4.61
N GLY A 113 18.72 0.90 3.82
CA GLY A 113 19.52 2.06 4.22
C GLY A 113 18.63 3.24 4.64
N VAL A 114 17.61 3.57 3.85
CA VAL A 114 16.64 4.63 4.20
C VAL A 114 15.92 4.27 5.50
N GLY A 115 15.43 3.04 5.64
CA GLY A 115 14.75 2.59 6.86
C GLY A 115 15.66 2.66 8.10
N LEU A 116 16.95 2.30 7.98
CA LEU A 116 17.92 2.41 9.06
C LEU A 116 18.18 3.86 9.47
N VAL A 117 18.34 4.76 8.49
CA VAL A 117 18.54 6.20 8.75
C VAL A 117 17.32 6.80 9.44
N ASN A 118 16.11 6.54 8.93
CA ASN A 118 14.87 7.02 9.54
C ASN A 118 14.70 6.45 10.96
N GLY A 119 14.88 5.15 11.13
CA GLY A 119 14.78 4.50 12.44
C GLY A 119 15.82 5.02 13.45
N ALA A 120 17.05 5.26 13.00
CA ALA A 120 18.10 5.85 13.83
C ALA A 120 17.77 7.31 14.21
N GLY A 121 17.25 8.10 13.26
CA GLY A 121 16.80 9.47 13.50
C GLY A 121 15.74 9.56 14.59
N VAL A 122 14.71 8.70 14.50
CA VAL A 122 13.66 8.65 15.51
C VAL A 122 14.18 8.16 16.86
N ASN A 123 14.95 7.08 16.88
CA ASN A 123 15.34 6.41 18.13
C ASN A 123 16.47 7.12 18.88
N TYR A 124 17.51 7.57 18.18
CA TYR A 124 18.69 8.17 18.80
C TYR A 124 18.63 9.70 18.84
N LEU A 125 18.17 10.33 17.76
CA LEU A 125 18.12 11.79 17.69
C LEU A 125 16.79 12.35 18.23
N LYS A 126 15.83 11.47 18.57
CA LYS A 126 14.49 11.83 19.06
C LYS A 126 13.76 12.83 18.13
N VAL A 127 14.06 12.76 16.84
CA VAL A 127 13.37 13.55 15.84
C VAL A 127 11.91 13.06 15.76
N PRO A 128 10.91 13.96 15.72
CA PRO A 128 9.52 13.55 15.55
C PRO A 128 9.36 12.68 14.30
N PRO A 129 8.63 11.55 14.37
CA PRO A 129 8.47 10.62 13.24
C PRO A 129 7.85 11.20 11.98
N MET A 130 7.35 12.43 12.03
CA MET A 130 6.80 13.15 10.88
C MET A 130 7.87 13.91 10.05
N ILE A 131 9.11 13.97 10.51
CA ILE A 131 10.19 14.77 9.91
C ILE A 131 11.27 13.89 9.27
N THR A 132 11.27 12.61 9.57
CA THR A 132 12.13 11.58 8.97
C THR A 132 11.38 10.83 7.81
#